data_376e04f5c79218ec632e6d29631e313c
#
_entry.id   376e04f5c79218ec632e6d29631e313c
#
_cell.length_a   1.000
_cell.length_b   1.000
_cell.length_c   1.000
_cell.angle_alpha   90.00
_cell.angle_beta   90.00
_cell.angle_gamma   90.00
#
_symmetry.space_group_name_H-M   'P 1'
#
loop_
_entity.id
_entity.type
_entity.pdbx_description
1 polymer ?
#
loop_
_entity_poly.entity_id
_entity_poly.type
_entity_poly.pdbx_seq_one_letter_code
_entity_poly.pdbx_strand_id
1 'polypeptide(L)'
;MLHVSQLFFVPLCPKVSNYMNQKLSHIDFDQAGADVFCFDNGTQVREYHAIIRVQQACLPFAQQVEAVLNAYNSLLAQLPGAQAVFKRYFLSDAANQADAIVVNDVTDCAKSIIQQAPLDGTKVALWVWLMTDVQTSMTQSELYEVSHGQFRHLFNASAHNLAANSEYQMRLLFNEYIMQLAQERCTLADNCIRTWLFVNDIDLNYGGVVRARNQVFFTQGLTVNTHFIASTGIGGRQQDPNVLAQMDNYAIAGVRPEQVHYLYAPTHLNRTSDYGVSFERGTMVSYADRRHVFISGTASINNKGEVMYPNDIVKQTQRMWENVEALLVEADCNFDDVAHMIVYLRDVADYQLVRSLYAERFPGKPCVIVHAPVCRPGWLIEMECMAVKAVCLPNMPQF
;
A
#
# COMPACT_ATOMS: atom_id res chain seq x y z
N MET A 1 35.03 -44.65 -29.30
CA MET A 1 34.87 -43.34 -28.72
C MET A 1 33.40 -43.21 -28.29
N LEU A 2 33.14 -43.42 -27.02
CA LEU A 2 31.81 -43.35 -26.43
C LEU A 2 31.57 -41.93 -25.94
N HIS A 3 30.56 -41.26 -26.50
CA HIS A 3 30.09 -39.98 -26.00
C HIS A 3 29.26 -40.23 -24.74
N VAL A 4 29.78 -39.77 -23.61
CA VAL A 4 29.03 -39.69 -22.35
C VAL A 4 28.29 -38.34 -22.34
N SER A 5 27.00 -38.39 -22.53
CA SER A 5 26.10 -37.26 -22.32
C SER A 5 25.94 -37.03 -20.81
N GLN A 6 26.46 -35.90 -20.32
CA GLN A 6 26.16 -35.39 -18.98
C GLN A 6 24.70 -34.96 -18.91
N LEU A 7 23.91 -35.76 -18.20
CA LEU A 7 22.58 -35.34 -17.72
C LEU A 7 22.74 -34.30 -16.61
N PHE A 8 22.41 -33.06 -16.92
CA PHE A 8 22.22 -32.03 -15.90
C PHE A 8 21.04 -32.41 -15.05
N PHE A 9 21.27 -32.81 -13.81
CA PHE A 9 20.24 -32.89 -12.78
C PHE A 9 19.77 -31.48 -12.47
N VAL A 10 18.61 -31.10 -12.99
CA VAL A 10 17.84 -29.97 -12.45
C VAL A 10 17.24 -30.45 -11.13
N PRO A 11 17.53 -29.82 -9.99
CA PRO A 11 16.89 -30.20 -8.74
C PRO A 11 15.39 -29.96 -8.89
N LEU A 12 14.61 -31.04 -8.81
CA LEU A 12 13.16 -30.97 -8.70
C LEU A 12 12.81 -30.15 -7.46
N CYS A 13 12.22 -28.99 -7.65
CA CYS A 13 11.62 -28.21 -6.59
C CYS A 13 10.70 -29.13 -5.76
N PRO A 14 10.83 -29.20 -4.44
CA PRO A 14 9.92 -30.01 -3.62
C PRO A 14 8.49 -29.57 -3.92
N LYS A 15 7.63 -30.54 -4.22
CA LYS A 15 6.22 -30.30 -4.62
C LYS A 15 5.57 -29.31 -3.66
N VAL A 16 5.00 -28.24 -4.20
CA VAL A 16 4.25 -27.16 -3.55
C VAL A 16 2.98 -27.68 -2.79
N SER A 17 2.91 -28.96 -2.44
CA SER A 17 1.70 -29.60 -1.90
C SER A 17 1.44 -29.37 -0.41
N ASN A 18 2.25 -28.58 0.33
CA ASN A 18 2.03 -28.35 1.77
C ASN A 18 2.25 -26.88 2.23
N TYR A 19 2.31 -25.90 1.33
CA TYR A 19 2.47 -24.48 1.72
C TYR A 19 1.11 -23.76 1.70
N MET A 20 0.17 -24.17 2.55
CA MET A 20 -0.98 -23.35 2.93
C MET A 20 -0.73 -22.78 4.32
N ASN A 21 0.10 -21.74 4.39
CA ASN A 21 0.31 -20.98 5.62
C ASN A 21 0.05 -19.48 5.44
N GLN A 22 -0.82 -19.11 4.52
CA GLN A 22 -1.48 -17.81 4.59
C GLN A 22 -2.60 -17.94 5.61
N LYS A 23 -2.44 -17.29 6.76
CA LYS A 23 -3.37 -17.42 7.86
C LYS A 23 -4.06 -16.09 8.12
N LEU A 24 -5.38 -16.06 7.92
CA LEU A 24 -6.21 -14.96 8.41
C LEU A 24 -6.58 -15.27 9.87
N SER A 25 -6.49 -14.27 10.73
CA SER A 25 -6.95 -14.35 12.11
C SER A 25 -7.56 -13.02 12.55
N HIS A 26 -8.61 -13.11 13.35
CA HIS A 26 -9.13 -12.00 14.12
C HIS A 26 -8.72 -12.19 15.57
N ILE A 27 -8.19 -11.16 16.20
CA ILE A 27 -7.73 -11.18 17.58
C ILE A 27 -8.42 -10.03 18.32
N ASP A 28 -9.19 -10.37 19.34
CA ASP A 28 -9.78 -9.39 20.25
C ASP A 28 -8.78 -9.04 21.36
N PHE A 29 -8.67 -7.76 21.63
CA PHE A 29 -7.93 -7.16 22.74
C PHE A 29 -8.91 -6.35 23.61
N ASP A 30 -8.43 -5.87 24.75
CA ASP A 30 -9.23 -4.93 25.54
C ASP A 30 -9.45 -3.65 24.72
N GLN A 31 -10.72 -3.31 24.42
CA GLN A 31 -11.19 -2.13 23.69
C GLN A 31 -10.75 -2.01 22.21
N ALA A 32 -10.02 -2.95 21.67
CA ALA A 32 -9.61 -2.96 20.26
C ALA A 32 -9.60 -4.39 19.69
N GLY A 33 -9.66 -4.50 18.35
CA GLY A 33 -9.50 -5.76 17.63
C GLY A 33 -8.54 -5.62 16.47
N ALA A 34 -7.87 -6.70 16.10
CA ALA A 34 -6.98 -6.76 14.95
C ALA A 34 -7.40 -7.87 13.98
N ASP A 35 -7.59 -7.50 12.72
CA ASP A 35 -7.60 -8.47 11.62
C ASP A 35 -6.17 -8.60 11.10
N VAL A 36 -5.65 -9.83 11.08
CA VAL A 36 -4.25 -10.11 10.77
C VAL A 36 -4.15 -11.10 9.62
N PHE A 37 -3.35 -10.75 8.63
CA PHE A 37 -2.86 -11.67 7.60
C PHE A 37 -1.43 -12.06 7.95
N CYS A 38 -1.13 -13.36 7.89
CA CYS A 38 0.21 -13.91 8.09
C CYS A 38 0.68 -14.59 6.80
N PHE A 39 1.85 -14.22 6.31
CA PHE A 39 2.58 -14.96 5.29
C PHE A 39 3.77 -15.66 5.94
N ASP A 40 3.73 -17.00 5.92
CA ASP A 40 4.81 -17.87 6.40
C ASP A 40 4.93 -19.04 5.43
N ASN A 41 5.96 -19.07 4.62
CA ASN A 41 6.26 -20.13 3.68
C ASN A 41 7.41 -21.03 4.14
N GLY A 42 7.79 -20.95 5.41
CA GLY A 42 8.89 -21.69 6.02
C GLY A 42 10.29 -21.13 5.69
N THR A 43 10.36 -19.95 5.04
CA THR A 43 11.63 -19.23 4.86
C THR A 43 11.92 -18.32 6.04
N GLN A 44 13.09 -17.66 6.04
CA GLN A 44 13.56 -16.90 7.19
C GLN A 44 12.64 -15.72 7.53
N VAL A 45 12.24 -14.92 6.53
CA VAL A 45 11.42 -13.72 6.77
C VAL A 45 9.93 -14.06 6.67
N ARG A 46 9.19 -13.89 7.75
CA ARG A 46 7.73 -13.91 7.80
C ARG A 46 7.19 -12.50 7.73
N GLU A 47 6.00 -12.35 7.16
CA GLU A 47 5.33 -11.07 7.02
C GLU A 47 3.94 -11.10 7.62
N TYR A 48 3.57 -9.99 8.28
CA TYR A 48 2.23 -9.81 8.82
C TYR A 48 1.69 -8.45 8.40
N HIS A 49 0.43 -8.42 8.00
CA HIS A 49 -0.32 -7.19 7.82
C HIS A 49 -1.49 -7.19 8.79
N ALA A 50 -1.62 -6.16 9.58
CA ALA A 50 -2.72 -6.04 10.51
C ALA A 50 -3.46 -4.72 10.36
N ILE A 51 -4.79 -4.78 10.46
CA ILE A 51 -5.66 -3.61 10.66
C ILE A 51 -6.18 -3.67 12.08
N ILE A 52 -5.78 -2.70 12.89
CA ILE A 52 -6.20 -2.57 14.29
C ILE A 52 -7.26 -1.47 14.38
N ARG A 53 -8.41 -1.81 14.97
CA ARG A 53 -9.56 -0.92 15.13
C ARG A 53 -10.03 -0.90 16.57
N VAL A 54 -10.49 0.27 17.01
CA VAL A 54 -11.15 0.43 18.31
C VAL A 54 -12.54 -0.21 18.25
N GLN A 55 -12.97 -0.90 19.30
CA GLN A 55 -14.28 -1.53 19.39
C GLN A 55 -15.36 -0.58 19.91
N GLN A 56 -14.96 0.45 20.66
CA GLN A 56 -15.87 1.39 21.32
C GLN A 56 -15.67 2.81 20.78
N ALA A 57 -16.48 3.19 19.79
CA ALA A 57 -16.38 4.51 19.13
C ALA A 57 -16.66 5.70 20.07
N CYS A 58 -17.38 5.48 21.17
CA CYS A 58 -17.74 6.54 22.13
C CYS A 58 -16.58 6.96 23.06
N LEU A 59 -15.46 6.24 23.08
CA LEU A 59 -14.30 6.59 23.88
C LEU A 59 -13.70 7.95 23.47
N PRO A 60 -13.20 8.75 24.41
CA PRO A 60 -12.35 9.90 24.09
C PRO A 60 -11.15 9.51 23.23
N PHE A 61 -10.68 10.43 22.37
CA PHE A 61 -9.58 10.13 21.42
C PHE A 61 -8.34 9.55 22.10
N ALA A 62 -7.90 10.11 23.23
CA ALA A 62 -6.74 9.61 23.96
C ALA A 62 -6.87 8.13 24.36
N GLN A 63 -8.07 7.70 24.80
CA GLN A 63 -8.34 6.31 25.14
C GLN A 63 -8.41 5.42 23.89
N GLN A 64 -8.88 5.95 22.75
CA GLN A 64 -8.84 5.21 21.50
C GLN A 64 -7.39 4.98 21.02
N VAL A 65 -6.51 5.98 21.14
CA VAL A 65 -5.07 5.83 20.85
C VAL A 65 -4.44 4.79 21.77
N GLU A 66 -4.71 4.89 23.07
CA GLU A 66 -4.21 3.92 24.06
C GLU A 66 -4.66 2.49 23.72
N ALA A 67 -5.93 2.29 23.38
CA ALA A 67 -6.49 1.00 22.98
C ALA A 67 -5.78 0.42 21.74
N VAL A 68 -5.57 1.24 20.71
CA VAL A 68 -4.85 0.84 19.49
C VAL A 68 -3.40 0.47 19.77
N LEU A 69 -2.69 1.28 20.57
CA LEU A 69 -1.29 1.02 20.91
C LEU A 69 -1.11 -0.20 21.81
N ASN A 70 -2.02 -0.40 22.78
CA ASN A 70 -2.02 -1.59 23.64
C ASN A 70 -2.30 -2.87 22.83
N ALA A 71 -3.26 -2.79 21.89
CA ALA A 71 -3.54 -3.91 20.98
C ALA A 71 -2.34 -4.20 20.06
N TYR A 72 -1.69 -3.17 19.51
CA TYR A 72 -0.46 -3.34 18.72
C TYR A 72 0.66 -4.00 19.52
N ASN A 73 0.93 -3.52 20.74
CA ASN A 73 1.97 -4.11 21.59
C ASN A 73 1.64 -5.56 22.01
N SER A 74 0.37 -5.84 22.29
CA SER A 74 -0.10 -7.18 22.62
C SER A 74 -0.05 -8.14 21.42
N LEU A 75 -0.32 -7.65 20.22
CA LEU A 75 -0.13 -8.39 18.97
C LEU A 75 1.36 -8.69 18.76
N LEU A 76 2.23 -7.69 18.89
CA LEU A 76 3.67 -7.84 18.70
C LEU A 76 4.26 -8.87 19.67
N ALA A 77 3.79 -8.90 20.93
CA ALA A 77 4.20 -9.90 21.93
C ALA A 77 3.82 -11.34 21.55
N GLN A 78 2.81 -11.52 20.70
CA GLN A 78 2.38 -12.84 20.18
C GLN A 78 3.13 -13.25 18.91
N LEU A 79 3.95 -12.35 18.33
CA LEU A 79 4.68 -12.56 17.07
C LEU A 79 6.21 -12.48 17.32
N PRO A 80 6.84 -13.52 17.87
CA PRO A 80 8.26 -13.49 18.23
C PRO A 80 9.16 -13.12 17.06
N GLY A 81 10.03 -12.12 17.26
CA GLY A 81 10.97 -11.62 16.28
C GLY A 81 10.36 -10.68 15.23
N ALA A 82 9.05 -10.44 15.26
CA ALA A 82 8.43 -9.47 14.37
C ALA A 82 8.68 -8.03 14.85
N GLN A 83 8.90 -7.13 13.90
CA GLN A 83 9.03 -5.69 14.15
C GLN A 83 8.27 -4.91 13.08
N ALA A 84 7.75 -3.73 13.43
CA ALA A 84 7.05 -2.89 12.49
C ALA A 84 8.03 -2.29 11.47
N VAL A 85 7.69 -2.40 10.20
CA VAL A 85 8.45 -1.77 9.11
C VAL A 85 7.73 -0.55 8.56
N PHE A 86 6.40 -0.58 8.59
CA PHE A 86 5.55 0.55 8.19
C PHE A 86 4.27 0.58 9.02
N LYS A 87 3.86 1.78 9.43
CA LYS A 87 2.57 2.06 10.07
C LYS A 87 1.84 3.18 9.34
N ARG A 88 0.51 3.06 9.18
CA ARG A 88 -0.33 4.18 8.75
C ARG A 88 -1.49 4.36 9.71
N TYR A 89 -1.56 5.54 10.31
CA TYR A 89 -2.65 5.98 11.16
C TYR A 89 -3.68 6.74 10.32
N PHE A 90 -4.90 6.25 10.34
CA PHE A 90 -6.07 6.91 9.75
C PHE A 90 -6.78 7.69 10.86
N LEU A 91 -6.84 9.00 10.73
CA LEU A 91 -7.40 9.90 11.74
C LEU A 91 -8.68 10.56 11.25
N SER A 92 -9.61 10.80 12.18
CA SER A 92 -10.84 11.55 11.86
C SER A 92 -10.60 13.06 11.78
N ASP A 93 -9.58 13.59 12.48
CA ASP A 93 -9.22 15.01 12.54
C ASP A 93 -7.72 15.15 12.84
N ALA A 94 -6.88 15.20 11.81
CA ALA A 94 -5.43 15.24 12.00
C ALA A 94 -4.97 16.54 12.70
N ALA A 95 -5.63 17.67 12.47
CA ALA A 95 -5.25 18.95 13.06
C ALA A 95 -5.30 18.92 14.61
N ASN A 96 -6.22 18.13 15.16
CA ASN A 96 -6.40 17.97 16.61
C ASN A 96 -5.69 16.71 17.16
N GLN A 97 -5.41 15.71 16.33
CA GLN A 97 -5.12 14.35 16.76
C GLN A 97 -3.69 13.88 16.48
N ALA A 98 -3.02 14.46 15.47
CA ALA A 98 -1.75 13.92 14.99
C ALA A 98 -0.64 13.97 16.04
N ASP A 99 -0.54 15.06 16.80
CA ASP A 99 0.48 15.22 17.87
C ASP A 99 0.38 14.11 18.92
N ALA A 100 -0.85 13.66 19.24
CA ALA A 100 -1.03 12.58 20.21
C ALA A 100 -0.46 11.25 19.68
N ILE A 101 -0.53 10.98 18.37
CA ILE A 101 0.09 9.79 17.78
C ILE A 101 1.61 9.92 17.86
N VAL A 102 2.17 11.08 17.47
CA VAL A 102 3.62 11.32 17.49
C VAL A 102 4.20 11.14 18.89
N VAL A 103 3.49 11.65 19.90
CA VAL A 103 3.96 11.58 21.31
C VAL A 103 3.84 10.17 21.89
N ASN A 104 2.77 9.45 21.59
CA ASN A 104 2.46 8.17 22.26
C ASN A 104 3.01 6.95 21.51
N ASP A 105 3.17 6.99 20.18
CA ASP A 105 3.80 5.91 19.43
C ASP A 105 5.28 6.15 19.23
N VAL A 106 6.09 5.63 20.14
CA VAL A 106 7.56 5.70 20.09
C VAL A 106 8.21 4.56 19.29
N THR A 107 7.41 3.73 18.60
CA THR A 107 7.94 2.63 17.78
C THR A 107 8.86 3.19 16.70
N ASP A 108 10.04 2.61 16.55
CA ASP A 108 10.95 2.94 15.44
C ASP A 108 10.50 2.21 14.17
N CYS A 109 9.85 2.92 13.26
CA CYS A 109 9.41 2.45 11.95
C CYS A 109 9.02 3.63 11.07
N ALA A 110 8.85 3.41 9.77
CA ALA A 110 8.23 4.42 8.90
C ALA A 110 6.77 4.65 9.32
N LYS A 111 6.38 5.91 9.60
CA LYS A 111 5.04 6.27 10.08
C LYS A 111 4.34 7.25 9.16
N SER A 112 3.22 6.84 8.61
CA SER A 112 2.29 7.69 7.88
C SER A 112 1.15 8.09 8.80
N ILE A 113 0.88 9.39 8.92
CA ILE A 113 -0.23 9.94 9.69
C ILE A 113 -1.08 10.77 8.74
N ILE A 114 -2.34 10.41 8.57
CA ILE A 114 -3.20 11.03 7.58
C ILE A 114 -4.64 11.18 8.09
N GLN A 115 -5.25 12.30 7.82
CA GLN A 115 -6.70 12.47 8.00
C GLN A 115 -7.42 11.80 6.84
N GLN A 116 -7.89 10.62 7.12
CA GLN A 116 -8.85 9.83 6.35
C GLN A 116 -9.72 9.11 7.40
N ALA A 117 -10.83 9.71 7.76
CA ALA A 117 -11.64 9.27 8.90
C ALA A 117 -12.09 7.81 8.74
N PRO A 118 -11.82 6.92 9.70
CA PRO A 118 -12.46 5.61 9.74
C PRO A 118 -13.97 5.76 9.78
N LEU A 119 -14.69 5.01 8.93
CA LEU A 119 -16.13 5.17 8.80
C LEU A 119 -16.94 4.29 9.77
N ASP A 120 -16.26 3.48 10.58
CA ASP A 120 -16.88 2.70 11.66
C ASP A 120 -17.28 3.52 12.89
N GLY A 121 -17.10 4.85 12.83
CA GLY A 121 -17.41 5.80 13.90
C GLY A 121 -16.27 6.02 14.87
N THR A 122 -15.14 5.33 14.72
CA THR A 122 -13.94 5.56 15.53
C THR A 122 -13.13 6.75 15.03
N LYS A 123 -12.23 7.25 15.86
CA LYS A 123 -11.40 8.42 15.55
C LYS A 123 -10.02 8.04 15.03
N VAL A 124 -9.63 6.79 15.19
CA VAL A 124 -8.35 6.25 14.76
C VAL A 124 -8.46 4.78 14.37
N ALA A 125 -7.78 4.41 13.29
CA ALA A 125 -7.45 3.05 12.93
C ALA A 125 -5.98 2.97 12.55
N LEU A 126 -5.38 1.79 12.68
CA LEU A 126 -3.96 1.56 12.36
C LEU A 126 -3.83 0.40 11.37
N TRP A 127 -3.17 0.66 10.24
CA TRP A 127 -2.56 -0.40 9.43
C TRP A 127 -1.09 -0.52 9.79
N VAL A 128 -0.64 -1.76 10.03
CA VAL A 128 0.77 -2.06 10.31
C VAL A 128 1.25 -3.21 9.43
N TRP A 129 2.44 -3.05 8.86
CA TRP A 129 3.22 -4.10 8.19
C TRP A 129 4.37 -4.48 9.10
N LEU A 130 4.45 -5.79 9.42
CA LEU A 130 5.48 -6.35 10.30
C LEU A 130 6.30 -7.38 9.52
N MET A 131 7.59 -7.47 9.83
CA MET A 131 8.49 -8.50 9.31
C MET A 131 9.33 -9.11 10.43
N THR A 132 9.69 -10.40 10.30
CA THR A 132 10.69 -11.05 11.16
C THR A 132 12.05 -11.07 10.50
N ASP A 133 13.10 -11.26 11.31
CA ASP A 133 14.47 -11.49 10.83
C ASP A 133 15.00 -10.39 9.88
N VAL A 134 14.62 -9.15 10.12
CA VAL A 134 15.07 -7.97 9.40
C VAL A 134 15.85 -7.04 10.33
N GLN A 135 16.72 -6.22 9.75
CA GLN A 135 17.40 -5.13 10.45
C GLN A 135 16.77 -3.81 10.01
N THR A 136 16.60 -2.89 10.94
CA THR A 136 15.97 -1.59 10.68
C THR A 136 16.85 -0.46 11.13
N SER A 137 16.86 0.64 10.38
CA SER A 137 17.58 1.86 10.73
C SER A 137 17.06 3.07 9.93
N MET A 138 17.29 4.26 10.45
CA MET A 138 17.16 5.49 9.67
C MET A 138 18.45 5.72 8.89
N THR A 139 18.36 5.92 7.57
CA THR A 139 19.50 6.24 6.72
C THR A 139 19.94 7.70 6.93
N GLN A 140 21.12 8.06 6.42
CA GLN A 140 21.55 9.47 6.43
C GLN A 140 20.73 10.37 5.51
N SER A 141 20.05 9.75 4.53
CA SER A 141 19.12 10.42 3.62
C SER A 141 17.69 10.55 4.20
N GLU A 142 17.49 10.21 5.48
CA GLU A 142 16.19 10.26 6.16
C GLU A 142 15.14 9.29 5.58
N LEU A 143 15.57 8.22 4.92
CA LEU A 143 14.71 7.10 4.57
C LEU A 143 14.77 6.04 5.67
N TYR A 144 13.62 5.48 6.04
CA TYR A 144 13.59 4.32 6.94
C TYR A 144 13.93 3.07 6.17
N GLU A 145 15.03 2.43 6.55
CA GLU A 145 15.54 1.23 5.91
C GLU A 145 15.16 -0.03 6.67
N VAL A 146 14.73 -1.02 5.93
CA VAL A 146 14.53 -2.40 6.41
C VAL A 146 15.36 -3.32 5.52
N SER A 147 16.36 -3.98 6.09
CA SER A 147 17.30 -4.80 5.32
C SER A 147 17.23 -6.28 5.70
N HIS A 148 17.31 -7.14 4.72
CA HIS A 148 17.50 -8.57 4.82
C HIS A 148 18.12 -9.12 3.53
N GLY A 149 18.92 -10.17 3.67
CA GLY A 149 19.61 -10.77 2.50
C GLY A 149 20.39 -9.72 1.71
N GLN A 150 20.05 -9.57 0.42
CA GLN A 150 20.66 -8.56 -0.45
C GLN A 150 19.80 -7.30 -0.64
N PHE A 151 18.60 -7.27 -0.06
CA PHE A 151 17.62 -6.19 -0.27
C PHE A 151 17.64 -5.20 0.88
N ARG A 152 17.42 -3.94 0.51
CA ARG A 152 17.13 -2.83 1.42
C ARG A 152 15.82 -2.19 0.98
N HIS A 153 14.80 -2.31 1.80
CA HIS A 153 13.50 -1.69 1.62
C HIS A 153 13.54 -0.29 2.21
N LEU A 154 13.34 0.72 1.38
CA LEU A 154 13.47 2.13 1.74
C LEU A 154 12.08 2.77 1.77
N PHE A 155 11.69 3.28 2.91
CA PHE A 155 10.42 3.94 3.12
C PHE A 155 10.62 5.43 3.40
N ASN A 156 9.81 6.26 2.74
CA ASN A 156 9.58 7.64 3.12
C ASN A 156 8.10 7.77 3.47
N ALA A 157 7.77 8.33 4.63
CA ALA A 157 6.40 8.42 5.11
C ALA A 157 6.10 9.81 5.66
N SER A 158 4.88 10.30 5.41
CA SER A 158 4.39 11.62 5.83
C SER A 158 5.21 12.80 5.29
N ALA A 159 5.92 12.64 4.18
CA ALA A 159 6.66 13.73 3.57
C ALA A 159 5.72 14.86 3.12
N HIS A 160 6.02 16.10 3.50
CA HIS A 160 5.21 17.27 3.18
C HIS A 160 6.07 18.56 3.23
N ASN A 161 5.55 19.63 2.63
CA ASN A 161 6.14 20.96 2.71
C ASN A 161 5.06 22.05 2.60
N LEU A 162 5.45 23.31 2.76
CA LEU A 162 4.55 24.47 2.78
C LEU A 162 4.74 25.39 1.56
N ALA A 163 5.13 24.85 0.40
CA ALA A 163 5.22 25.64 -0.83
C ALA A 163 3.85 26.19 -1.26
N ALA A 164 3.85 27.18 -2.14
CA ALA A 164 2.72 28.07 -2.42
C ALA A 164 1.43 27.37 -2.92
N ASN A 165 1.54 26.22 -3.57
CA ASN A 165 0.39 25.47 -4.10
C ASN A 165 0.71 23.99 -4.26
N SER A 166 -0.30 23.19 -4.55
CA SER A 166 -0.19 21.72 -4.65
C SER A 166 0.81 21.25 -5.72
N GLU A 167 0.97 21.99 -6.82
CA GLU A 167 1.94 21.68 -7.86
C GLU A 167 3.37 21.85 -7.36
N TYR A 168 3.67 22.97 -6.72
CA TYR A 168 5.00 23.21 -6.15
C TYR A 168 5.30 22.30 -4.99
N GLN A 169 4.31 22.04 -4.12
CA GLN A 169 4.48 21.09 -3.01
C GLN A 169 4.85 19.71 -3.55
N MET A 170 4.09 19.16 -4.48
CA MET A 170 4.34 17.83 -5.04
C MET A 170 5.67 17.76 -5.82
N ARG A 171 6.03 18.82 -6.54
CA ARG A 171 7.31 18.88 -7.26
C ARG A 171 8.50 18.83 -6.31
N LEU A 172 8.45 19.57 -5.20
CA LEU A 172 9.49 19.57 -4.18
C LEU A 172 9.59 18.22 -3.49
N LEU A 173 8.47 17.58 -3.16
CA LEU A 173 8.44 16.24 -2.57
C LEU A 173 9.13 15.20 -3.46
N PHE A 174 8.81 15.18 -4.75
CA PHE A 174 9.50 14.26 -5.67
C PHE A 174 10.98 14.58 -5.84
N ASN A 175 11.35 15.86 -5.93
CA ASN A 175 12.76 16.24 -6.05
C ASN A 175 13.57 15.85 -4.82
N GLU A 176 13.03 16.05 -3.63
CA GLU A 176 13.65 15.63 -2.37
C GLU A 176 13.81 14.10 -2.33
N TYR A 177 12.74 13.37 -2.66
CA TYR A 177 12.79 11.91 -2.70
C TYR A 177 13.81 11.37 -3.73
N ILE A 178 13.92 11.99 -4.90
CA ILE A 178 14.96 11.64 -5.90
C ILE A 178 16.37 11.85 -5.31
N MET A 179 16.60 12.92 -4.58
CA MET A 179 17.89 13.19 -3.93
C MET A 179 18.18 12.16 -2.82
N GLN A 180 17.19 11.81 -2.02
CA GLN A 180 17.28 10.77 -1.00
C GLN A 180 17.63 9.41 -1.63
N LEU A 181 16.92 9.02 -2.68
CA LEU A 181 17.22 7.77 -3.42
C LEU A 181 18.62 7.77 -4.02
N ALA A 182 19.07 8.89 -4.58
CA ALA A 182 20.41 8.99 -5.17
C ALA A 182 21.53 8.80 -4.13
N GLN A 183 21.36 9.29 -2.90
CA GLN A 183 22.28 9.04 -1.79
C GLN A 183 22.36 7.54 -1.44
N GLU A 184 21.25 6.82 -1.59
CA GLU A 184 21.15 5.36 -1.39
C GLU A 184 21.55 4.54 -2.63
N ARG A 185 22.07 5.22 -3.68
CA ARG A 185 22.44 4.62 -4.98
C ARG A 185 21.25 3.98 -5.71
N CYS A 186 20.08 4.58 -5.53
CA CYS A 186 18.81 4.22 -6.14
C CYS A 186 18.32 5.33 -7.08
N THR A 187 17.42 4.97 -7.99
CA THR A 187 16.72 5.91 -8.85
C THR A 187 15.20 5.81 -8.66
N LEU A 188 14.49 6.85 -9.03
CA LEU A 188 13.03 6.82 -9.01
C LEU A 188 12.51 5.75 -10.00
N ALA A 189 13.13 5.63 -11.16
CA ALA A 189 12.70 4.71 -12.21
C ALA A 189 12.96 3.25 -11.86
N ASP A 190 14.17 2.92 -11.37
CA ASP A 190 14.56 1.51 -11.21
C ASP A 190 14.15 0.91 -9.86
N ASN A 191 14.00 1.75 -8.83
CA ASN A 191 13.87 1.28 -7.46
C ASN A 191 12.53 1.60 -6.79
N CYS A 192 11.83 2.69 -7.20
CA CYS A 192 10.56 3.06 -6.58
C CYS A 192 9.44 2.12 -7.03
N ILE A 193 8.89 1.38 -6.08
CA ILE A 193 7.83 0.37 -6.33
C ILE A 193 6.44 0.97 -6.15
N ARG A 194 6.28 1.87 -5.17
CA ARG A 194 4.97 2.36 -4.77
C ARG A 194 5.03 3.80 -4.27
N THR A 195 4.02 4.61 -4.65
CA THR A 195 3.78 5.95 -4.10
C THR A 195 2.34 6.10 -3.63
N TRP A 196 2.12 6.87 -2.56
CA TRP A 196 0.81 7.32 -2.10
C TRP A 196 0.82 8.83 -2.04
N LEU A 197 -0.11 9.46 -2.75
CA LEU A 197 -0.24 10.90 -2.87
C LEU A 197 -1.55 11.31 -2.21
N PHE A 198 -1.46 11.86 -1.01
CA PHE A 198 -2.61 12.36 -0.27
C PHE A 198 -2.81 13.84 -0.59
N VAL A 199 -4.00 14.19 -1.01
CA VAL A 199 -4.29 15.52 -1.53
C VAL A 199 -5.40 16.17 -0.69
N ASN A 200 -5.06 17.26 -0.02
CA ASN A 200 -6.01 18.08 0.70
C ASN A 200 -6.94 18.77 -0.31
N ASP A 201 -8.25 18.65 -0.12
CA ASP A 201 -9.26 19.12 -1.08
C ASP A 201 -8.92 18.69 -2.52
N ILE A 202 -9.03 17.38 -2.74
CA ILE A 202 -8.59 16.75 -3.99
C ILE A 202 -9.30 17.33 -5.23
N ASP A 203 -10.55 17.76 -5.09
CA ASP A 203 -11.32 18.35 -6.21
C ASP A 203 -10.69 19.66 -6.70
N LEU A 204 -9.99 20.40 -5.84
CA LEU A 204 -9.28 21.63 -6.19
C LEU A 204 -7.80 21.40 -6.52
N ASN A 205 -7.12 20.55 -5.75
CA ASN A 205 -5.65 20.48 -5.74
C ASN A 205 -5.07 19.37 -6.62
N TYR A 206 -5.86 18.36 -7.04
CA TYR A 206 -5.34 17.22 -7.78
C TYR A 206 -4.69 17.56 -9.11
N GLY A 207 -5.22 18.56 -9.81
CA GLY A 207 -4.64 19.01 -11.09
C GLY A 207 -3.18 19.48 -10.97
N GLY A 208 -2.83 20.17 -9.89
CA GLY A 208 -1.45 20.57 -9.58
C GLY A 208 -0.54 19.36 -9.32
N VAL A 209 -1.01 18.44 -8.49
CA VAL A 209 -0.29 17.19 -8.19
C VAL A 209 0.02 16.38 -9.46
N VAL A 210 -0.96 16.24 -10.36
CA VAL A 210 -0.79 15.51 -11.64
C VAL A 210 0.24 16.20 -12.53
N ARG A 211 0.18 17.54 -12.69
CA ARG A 211 1.16 18.27 -13.51
C ARG A 211 2.57 18.10 -12.99
N ALA A 212 2.78 18.25 -11.69
CA ALA A 212 4.08 18.06 -11.05
C ALA A 212 4.63 16.65 -11.28
N ARG A 213 3.81 15.62 -10.98
CA ARG A 213 4.19 14.21 -11.18
C ARG A 213 4.57 13.94 -12.64
N ASN A 214 3.73 14.32 -13.59
CA ASN A 214 3.98 14.07 -15.00
C ASN A 214 5.30 14.71 -15.46
N GLN A 215 5.61 15.94 -15.03
CA GLN A 215 6.85 16.63 -15.37
C GLN A 215 8.08 15.93 -14.75
N VAL A 216 8.01 15.61 -13.46
CA VAL A 216 9.12 14.93 -12.78
C VAL A 216 9.34 13.55 -13.38
N PHE A 217 8.31 12.76 -13.58
CA PHE A 217 8.42 11.43 -14.17
C PHE A 217 9.07 11.47 -15.55
N PHE A 218 8.67 12.41 -16.39
CA PHE A 218 9.29 12.61 -17.71
C PHE A 218 10.80 12.86 -17.60
N THR A 219 11.25 13.72 -16.67
CA THR A 219 12.68 14.00 -16.47
C THR A 219 13.46 12.81 -15.90
N GLN A 220 12.77 11.86 -15.26
CA GLN A 220 13.36 10.65 -14.69
C GLN A 220 13.27 9.44 -15.64
N GLY A 221 12.86 9.64 -16.89
CA GLY A 221 12.73 8.56 -17.87
C GLY A 221 11.50 7.68 -17.71
N LEU A 222 10.57 8.06 -16.82
CA LEU A 222 9.28 7.39 -16.62
C LEU A 222 8.28 7.93 -17.65
N THR A 223 8.03 7.15 -18.70
CA THR A 223 7.25 7.56 -19.88
C THR A 223 6.34 6.41 -20.34
N VAL A 224 5.49 6.70 -21.32
CA VAL A 224 4.63 5.67 -21.97
C VAL A 224 5.44 4.57 -22.69
N ASN A 225 6.69 4.85 -23.05
CA ASN A 225 7.59 3.93 -23.74
C ASN A 225 8.47 3.11 -22.78
N THR A 226 8.49 3.47 -21.52
CA THR A 226 9.18 2.75 -20.46
C THR A 226 8.13 2.16 -19.50
N HIS A 227 7.96 2.75 -18.35
CA HIS A 227 6.93 2.42 -17.36
C HIS A 227 6.65 3.63 -16.47
N PHE A 228 5.63 3.52 -15.64
CA PHE A 228 5.39 4.41 -14.51
C PHE A 228 5.54 3.63 -13.19
N ILE A 229 5.07 4.20 -12.10
CA ILE A 229 5.13 3.61 -10.75
C ILE A 229 3.70 3.35 -10.29
N ALA A 230 3.45 2.23 -9.60
CA ALA A 230 2.16 1.99 -8.96
C ALA A 230 1.86 3.10 -7.95
N SER A 231 0.68 3.70 -8.02
CA SER A 231 0.35 4.90 -7.24
C SER A 231 -1.12 4.98 -6.88
N THR A 232 -1.41 5.54 -5.70
CA THR A 232 -2.75 5.99 -5.32
C THR A 232 -2.73 7.49 -5.10
N GLY A 233 -3.57 8.23 -5.82
CA GLY A 233 -3.79 9.67 -5.62
C GLY A 233 -5.19 9.87 -5.06
N ILE A 234 -5.30 10.21 -3.78
CA ILE A 234 -6.55 10.16 -3.01
C ILE A 234 -6.69 11.34 -2.06
N GLY A 235 -7.90 11.68 -1.71
CA GLY A 235 -8.18 12.68 -0.70
C GLY A 235 -7.56 12.31 0.65
N GLY A 236 -6.88 13.26 1.27
CA GLY A 236 -6.29 13.11 2.58
C GLY A 236 -5.69 14.43 3.05
N ARG A 237 -5.67 14.66 4.34
CA ARG A 237 -5.23 15.92 4.93
C ARG A 237 -4.16 15.69 5.98
N GLN A 238 -3.14 16.52 5.96
CA GLN A 238 -2.12 16.58 6.99
C GLN A 238 -2.61 17.44 8.16
N GLN A 239 -1.89 17.45 9.27
CA GLN A 239 -2.18 18.25 10.46
C GLN A 239 -2.23 19.75 10.15
N ASP A 240 -1.25 20.28 9.39
CA ASP A 240 -1.25 21.67 8.94
C ASP A 240 -2.17 21.81 7.70
N PRO A 241 -3.20 22.67 7.75
CA PRO A 241 -4.11 22.89 6.63
C PRO A 241 -3.45 23.49 5.38
N ASN A 242 -2.27 24.10 5.51
CA ASN A 242 -1.51 24.65 4.38
C ASN A 242 -0.73 23.57 3.62
N VAL A 243 -0.61 22.37 4.15
CA VAL A 243 -0.12 21.20 3.43
C VAL A 243 -1.21 20.73 2.49
N LEU A 244 -1.03 20.97 1.21
CA LEU A 244 -1.98 20.61 0.14
C LEU A 244 -1.68 19.23 -0.44
N ALA A 245 -0.45 18.72 -0.26
CA ALA A 245 -0.04 17.39 -0.69
C ALA A 245 0.94 16.77 0.32
N GLN A 246 0.68 15.51 0.68
CA GLN A 246 1.56 14.65 1.46
C GLN A 246 1.90 13.42 0.64
N MET A 247 3.11 12.88 0.79
CA MET A 247 3.58 11.74 0.01
C MET A 247 4.19 10.68 0.91
N ASP A 248 3.81 9.42 0.68
CA ASP A 248 4.52 8.24 1.17
C ASP A 248 5.12 7.50 -0.04
N ASN A 249 6.29 6.90 0.15
CA ASN A 249 6.99 6.17 -0.90
C ASN A 249 7.62 4.90 -0.37
N TYR A 250 7.75 3.93 -1.27
CA TYR A 250 8.43 2.68 -1.02
C TYR A 250 9.33 2.33 -2.20
N ALA A 251 10.60 2.08 -1.94
CA ALA A 251 11.59 1.65 -2.91
C ALA A 251 12.36 0.42 -2.41
N ILE A 252 12.98 -0.32 -3.33
CA ILE A 252 13.83 -1.49 -3.03
C ILE A 252 15.19 -1.32 -3.68
N ALA A 253 16.23 -1.17 -2.86
CA ALA A 253 17.61 -1.28 -3.31
C ALA A 253 18.00 -2.75 -3.43
N GLY A 254 18.75 -3.10 -4.48
CA GLY A 254 19.17 -4.48 -4.78
C GLY A 254 18.16 -5.27 -5.63
N VAL A 255 16.99 -4.70 -5.94
CA VAL A 255 16.04 -5.29 -6.89
C VAL A 255 16.62 -5.24 -8.32
N ARG A 256 16.36 -6.29 -9.09
CA ARG A 256 16.77 -6.36 -10.49
C ARG A 256 15.59 -6.09 -11.42
N PRO A 257 15.80 -5.55 -12.62
CA PRO A 257 14.71 -5.26 -13.55
C PRO A 257 13.79 -6.46 -13.84
N GLU A 258 14.35 -7.67 -13.96
CA GLU A 258 13.61 -8.91 -14.23
C GLU A 258 12.69 -9.36 -13.07
N GLN A 259 12.85 -8.79 -11.87
CA GLN A 259 11.98 -9.05 -10.73
C GLN A 259 10.72 -8.18 -10.75
N VAL A 260 10.75 -7.03 -11.44
CA VAL A 260 9.69 -6.03 -11.41
C VAL A 260 8.83 -6.13 -12.67
N HIS A 261 7.53 -6.28 -12.49
CA HIS A 261 6.56 -6.35 -13.57
C HIS A 261 5.41 -5.38 -13.30
N TYR A 262 4.97 -4.69 -14.35
CA TYR A 262 3.90 -3.71 -14.28
C TYR A 262 2.60 -4.33 -14.78
N LEU A 263 1.49 -4.07 -14.06
CA LEU A 263 0.19 -4.67 -14.29
C LEU A 263 -0.74 -3.70 -14.99
N TYR A 264 -1.53 -4.18 -15.93
CA TYR A 264 -2.35 -3.36 -16.81
C TYR A 264 -3.81 -3.79 -16.89
N ALA A 265 -4.11 -5.10 -16.86
CA ALA A 265 -5.43 -5.71 -17.05
C ALA A 265 -6.20 -5.09 -18.25
N PRO A 266 -5.67 -5.14 -19.49
CA PRO A 266 -6.18 -4.36 -20.62
C PRO A 266 -7.60 -4.74 -21.06
N THR A 267 -8.12 -5.88 -20.64
CA THR A 267 -9.52 -6.29 -20.84
C THR A 267 -10.50 -5.55 -19.95
N HIS A 268 -10.01 -4.99 -18.83
CA HIS A 268 -10.82 -4.33 -17.79
C HIS A 268 -10.50 -2.85 -17.64
N LEU A 269 -9.24 -2.46 -17.83
CA LEU A 269 -8.70 -1.14 -17.55
C LEU A 269 -7.97 -0.56 -18.78
N ASN A 270 -8.05 0.75 -18.97
CA ASN A 270 -7.24 1.46 -19.96
C ASN A 270 -5.88 1.86 -19.36
N ARG A 271 -4.95 2.24 -20.23
CA ARG A 271 -3.69 2.86 -19.78
C ARG A 271 -3.98 4.21 -19.12
N THR A 272 -3.27 4.50 -18.05
CA THR A 272 -3.47 5.75 -17.30
C THR A 272 -3.06 6.98 -18.11
N SER A 273 -2.08 6.83 -18.99
CA SER A 273 -1.65 7.85 -19.97
C SER A 273 -2.75 8.31 -20.91
N ASP A 274 -3.75 7.48 -21.21
CA ASP A 274 -4.84 7.81 -22.13
C ASP A 274 -5.70 8.98 -21.63
N TYR A 275 -5.69 9.22 -20.31
CA TYR A 275 -6.40 10.35 -19.69
C TYR A 275 -5.48 11.30 -18.92
N GLY A 276 -4.19 11.31 -19.28
CA GLY A 276 -3.25 12.37 -18.90
C GLY A 276 -2.63 12.20 -17.52
N VAL A 277 -2.63 11.01 -16.93
CA VAL A 277 -1.95 10.74 -15.66
C VAL A 277 -0.86 9.67 -15.83
N SER A 278 0.17 9.74 -14.99
CA SER A 278 1.36 8.90 -15.06
C SER A 278 1.44 8.00 -13.83
N PHE A 279 0.84 6.80 -13.90
CA PHE A 279 1.01 5.74 -12.91
C PHE A 279 0.72 4.38 -13.54
N GLU A 280 1.20 3.28 -12.91
CA GLU A 280 0.81 1.93 -13.30
C GLU A 280 -0.36 1.43 -12.44
N ARG A 281 -1.19 0.54 -13.00
CA ARG A 281 -2.34 -0.06 -12.31
C ARG A 281 -1.91 -0.94 -11.15
N GLY A 282 -0.70 -1.48 -11.23
CA GLY A 282 -0.05 -2.23 -10.17
C GLY A 282 1.39 -2.55 -10.52
N THR A 283 2.15 -2.93 -9.51
CA THR A 283 3.53 -3.42 -9.66
C THR A 283 3.65 -4.73 -8.90
N MET A 284 4.25 -5.72 -9.56
CA MET A 284 4.60 -7.02 -8.99
C MET A 284 6.10 -7.12 -8.85
N VAL A 285 6.59 -7.54 -7.68
CA VAL A 285 8.00 -7.85 -7.43
C VAL A 285 8.12 -9.33 -7.09
N SER A 286 8.90 -10.08 -7.88
CA SER A 286 9.09 -11.52 -7.72
C SER A 286 10.42 -11.84 -7.06
N TYR A 287 10.39 -12.70 -6.06
CA TYR A 287 11.54 -13.29 -5.38
C TYR A 287 11.54 -14.81 -5.57
N ALA A 288 12.56 -15.49 -5.13
CA ALA A 288 12.64 -16.94 -5.28
C ALA A 288 11.51 -17.70 -4.56
N ASP A 289 11.05 -17.17 -3.44
CA ASP A 289 10.12 -17.82 -2.52
C ASP A 289 8.76 -17.14 -2.42
N ARG A 290 8.64 -15.88 -2.87
CA ARG A 290 7.40 -15.10 -2.78
C ARG A 290 7.27 -14.09 -3.89
N ARG A 291 6.08 -13.54 -4.00
CA ARG A 291 5.73 -12.45 -4.89
C ARG A 291 4.96 -11.41 -4.11
N HIS A 292 5.38 -10.15 -4.22
CA HIS A 292 4.65 -8.98 -3.74
C HIS A 292 3.91 -8.33 -4.89
N VAL A 293 2.63 -8.02 -4.68
CA VAL A 293 1.79 -7.35 -5.69
C VAL A 293 1.16 -6.12 -5.06
N PHE A 294 1.49 -4.95 -5.58
CA PHE A 294 0.98 -3.67 -5.12
C PHE A 294 -0.05 -3.16 -6.13
N ILE A 295 -1.32 -3.23 -5.79
CA ILE A 295 -2.41 -2.72 -6.63
C ILE A 295 -2.64 -1.25 -6.29
N SER A 296 -2.56 -0.40 -7.31
CA SER A 296 -2.86 1.04 -7.23
C SER A 296 -4.32 1.30 -6.91
N GLY A 297 -4.63 2.51 -6.48
CA GLY A 297 -6.02 2.95 -6.37
C GLY A 297 -6.79 2.63 -7.64
N THR A 298 -7.82 1.82 -7.51
CA THR A 298 -8.62 1.27 -8.60
C THR A 298 -10.09 1.56 -8.34
N ALA A 299 -10.76 2.16 -9.33
CA ALA A 299 -12.17 2.54 -9.29
C ALA A 299 -13.01 1.75 -10.32
N SER A 300 -14.31 2.02 -10.36
CA SER A 300 -15.26 1.41 -11.30
C SER A 300 -15.17 2.04 -12.68
N ILE A 301 -14.24 1.57 -13.50
CA ILE A 301 -14.08 1.98 -14.89
C ILE A 301 -14.03 0.78 -15.84
N ASN A 302 -14.18 1.03 -17.14
CA ASN A 302 -13.93 0.04 -18.17
C ASN A 302 -12.57 0.28 -18.88
N ASN A 303 -12.27 -0.54 -19.87
CA ASN A 303 -11.04 -0.47 -20.66
C ASN A 303 -10.96 0.72 -21.64
N LYS A 304 -11.95 1.61 -21.62
CA LYS A 304 -11.92 2.91 -22.30
C LYS A 304 -11.75 4.07 -21.32
N GLY A 305 -11.66 3.79 -19.99
CA GLY A 305 -11.57 4.79 -18.93
C GLY A 305 -12.91 5.45 -18.60
N GLU A 306 -14.02 4.90 -19.10
CA GLU A 306 -15.36 5.40 -18.81
C GLU A 306 -15.83 4.91 -17.42
N VAL A 307 -16.51 5.78 -16.68
CA VAL A 307 -17.12 5.42 -15.39
C VAL A 307 -18.22 4.41 -15.61
N MET A 308 -18.13 3.26 -14.97
CA MET A 308 -19.17 2.25 -14.99
C MET A 308 -20.15 2.49 -13.84
N TYR A 309 -21.44 2.34 -14.14
CA TYR A 309 -22.53 2.45 -13.16
C TYR A 309 -22.55 3.80 -12.39
N PRO A 310 -22.69 4.95 -13.07
CA PRO A 310 -22.76 6.24 -12.42
C PRO A 310 -23.86 6.27 -11.34
N ASN A 311 -23.53 6.82 -10.17
CA ASN A 311 -24.43 6.97 -9.01
C ASN A 311 -24.95 5.65 -8.37
N ASP A 312 -24.38 4.50 -8.69
CA ASP A 312 -24.74 3.20 -8.12
C ASP A 312 -23.55 2.62 -7.35
N ILE A 313 -23.50 2.86 -6.05
CA ILE A 313 -22.37 2.44 -5.19
C ILE A 313 -22.21 0.92 -5.16
N VAL A 314 -23.31 0.15 -5.19
CA VAL A 314 -23.24 -1.33 -5.17
C VAL A 314 -22.55 -1.85 -6.42
N LYS A 315 -23.03 -1.42 -7.60
CA LYS A 315 -22.43 -1.83 -8.86
C LYS A 315 -21.04 -1.29 -9.07
N GLN A 316 -20.74 -0.06 -8.59
CA GLN A 316 -19.38 0.46 -8.62
C GLN A 316 -18.44 -0.36 -7.73
N THR A 317 -18.88 -0.78 -6.56
CA THR A 317 -18.10 -1.67 -5.67
C THR A 317 -17.81 -3.01 -6.37
N GLN A 318 -18.82 -3.64 -6.96
CA GLN A 318 -18.65 -4.91 -7.67
C GLN A 318 -17.70 -4.78 -8.88
N ARG A 319 -17.89 -3.75 -9.70
CA ARG A 319 -17.02 -3.50 -10.87
C ARG A 319 -15.57 -3.19 -10.47
N MET A 320 -15.38 -2.42 -9.41
CA MET A 320 -14.05 -2.17 -8.84
C MET A 320 -13.38 -3.48 -8.41
N TRP A 321 -14.09 -4.41 -7.78
CA TRP A 321 -13.56 -5.73 -7.44
C TRP A 321 -13.17 -6.54 -8.67
N GLU A 322 -13.99 -6.53 -9.73
CA GLU A 322 -13.66 -7.19 -11.02
C GLU A 322 -12.36 -6.62 -11.61
N ASN A 323 -12.17 -5.31 -11.54
CA ASN A 323 -10.95 -4.65 -12.01
C ASN A 323 -9.72 -5.05 -11.19
N VAL A 324 -9.84 -5.11 -9.85
CA VAL A 324 -8.76 -5.55 -8.96
C VAL A 324 -8.47 -7.04 -9.16
N GLU A 325 -9.49 -7.87 -9.30
CA GLU A 325 -9.33 -9.31 -9.58
C GLU A 325 -8.56 -9.55 -10.89
N ALA A 326 -8.87 -8.79 -11.94
CA ALA A 326 -8.16 -8.89 -13.22
C ALA A 326 -6.66 -8.54 -13.09
N LEU A 327 -6.31 -7.54 -12.26
CA LEU A 327 -4.91 -7.22 -11.97
C LEU A 327 -4.23 -8.31 -11.13
N LEU A 328 -4.92 -8.86 -10.14
CA LEU A 328 -4.39 -9.98 -9.35
C LEU A 328 -4.16 -11.23 -10.21
N VAL A 329 -5.09 -11.56 -11.11
CA VAL A 329 -4.97 -12.69 -12.05
C VAL A 329 -3.77 -12.49 -13.00
N GLU A 330 -3.56 -11.28 -13.53
CA GLU A 330 -2.38 -10.95 -14.33
C GLU A 330 -1.07 -11.19 -13.56
N ALA A 331 -1.08 -10.96 -12.25
CA ALA A 331 0.03 -11.24 -11.35
C ALA A 331 0.09 -12.72 -10.88
N ASP A 332 -0.74 -13.62 -11.43
CA ASP A 332 -0.91 -15.00 -10.96
C ASP A 332 -1.28 -15.06 -9.46
N CYS A 333 -2.12 -14.13 -8.99
CA CYS A 333 -2.66 -14.03 -7.64
C CYS A 333 -4.20 -14.03 -7.67
N ASN A 334 -4.80 -14.10 -6.50
CA ASN A 334 -6.23 -13.91 -6.31
C ASN A 334 -6.50 -13.19 -4.98
N PHE A 335 -7.76 -12.98 -4.62
CA PHE A 335 -8.11 -12.30 -3.37
C PHE A 335 -7.67 -13.06 -2.10
N ASP A 336 -7.42 -14.37 -2.15
CA ASP A 336 -6.90 -15.10 -1.00
C ASP A 336 -5.47 -14.67 -0.65
N ASP A 337 -4.69 -14.28 -1.65
CA ASP A 337 -3.33 -13.78 -1.49
C ASP A 337 -3.26 -12.34 -0.96
N VAL A 338 -4.40 -11.61 -0.92
CA VAL A 338 -4.45 -10.21 -0.48
C VAL A 338 -4.23 -10.11 1.02
N ALA A 339 -3.19 -9.40 1.40
CA ALA A 339 -2.73 -9.21 2.77
C ALA A 339 -3.48 -8.09 3.51
N HIS A 340 -3.81 -7.00 2.82
CA HIS A 340 -4.66 -5.93 3.36
C HIS A 340 -5.34 -5.16 2.23
N MET A 341 -6.43 -4.48 2.58
CA MET A 341 -7.21 -3.60 1.72
C MET A 341 -7.43 -2.24 2.40
N ILE A 342 -7.27 -1.16 1.64
CA ILE A 342 -7.70 0.18 2.05
C ILE A 342 -8.76 0.63 1.07
N VAL A 343 -9.93 0.96 1.59
CA VAL A 343 -11.13 1.32 0.82
C VAL A 343 -11.47 2.76 1.09
N TYR A 344 -11.60 3.53 0.03
CA TYR A 344 -11.84 4.95 0.04
C TYR A 344 -13.26 5.24 -0.43
N LEU A 345 -14.07 5.84 0.42
CA LEU A 345 -15.43 6.28 0.08
C LEU A 345 -15.45 7.79 -0.07
N ARG A 346 -16.08 8.24 -1.15
CA ARG A 346 -16.31 9.66 -1.39
C ARG A 346 -17.45 10.22 -0.54
N ASP A 347 -18.50 9.43 -0.32
CA ASP A 347 -19.67 9.79 0.50
C ASP A 347 -19.78 8.87 1.71
N VAL A 348 -19.82 9.46 2.89
CA VAL A 348 -19.97 8.72 4.16
C VAL A 348 -21.32 7.99 4.27
N ALA A 349 -22.33 8.45 3.53
CA ALA A 349 -23.65 7.82 3.52
C ALA A 349 -23.65 6.41 2.91
N ASP A 350 -22.67 6.11 2.05
CA ASP A 350 -22.54 4.80 1.43
C ASP A 350 -21.91 3.74 2.35
N TYR A 351 -21.38 4.15 3.51
CA TYR A 351 -20.57 3.27 4.35
C TYR A 351 -21.26 1.98 4.78
N GLN A 352 -22.49 2.06 5.30
CA GLN A 352 -23.16 0.87 5.86
C GLN A 352 -23.40 -0.20 4.79
N LEU A 353 -23.73 0.23 3.57
CA LEU A 353 -23.94 -0.65 2.44
C LEU A 353 -22.62 -1.30 2.00
N VAL A 354 -21.57 -0.49 1.80
CA VAL A 354 -20.25 -0.98 1.40
C VAL A 354 -19.64 -1.91 2.46
N ARG A 355 -19.77 -1.55 3.75
CA ARG A 355 -19.35 -2.41 4.86
C ARG A 355 -19.99 -3.79 4.78
N SER A 356 -21.31 -3.87 4.53
CA SER A 356 -22.01 -5.14 4.41
C SER A 356 -21.51 -5.97 3.25
N LEU A 357 -21.29 -5.35 2.08
CA LEU A 357 -20.74 -6.02 0.90
C LEU A 357 -19.32 -6.60 1.15
N TYR A 358 -18.45 -5.83 1.85
CA TYR A 358 -17.11 -6.29 2.20
C TYR A 358 -17.12 -7.41 3.24
N ALA A 359 -17.98 -7.32 4.26
CA ALA A 359 -18.11 -8.36 5.29
C ALA A 359 -18.60 -9.69 4.70
N GLU A 360 -19.47 -9.64 3.69
CA GLU A 360 -19.96 -10.83 2.98
C GLU A 360 -18.86 -11.44 2.08
N ARG A 361 -18.17 -10.61 1.27
CA ARG A 361 -17.21 -11.10 0.27
C ARG A 361 -15.85 -11.46 0.86
N PHE A 362 -15.38 -10.73 1.88
CA PHE A 362 -14.02 -10.84 2.41
C PHE A 362 -14.02 -10.99 3.95
N PRO A 363 -14.68 -12.02 4.50
CA PRO A 363 -14.74 -12.20 5.94
C PRO A 363 -13.35 -12.39 6.54
N GLY A 364 -13.02 -11.60 7.59
CA GLY A 364 -11.76 -11.70 8.35
C GLY A 364 -10.52 -11.17 7.63
N LYS A 365 -10.65 -10.59 6.43
CA LYS A 365 -9.49 -9.95 5.78
C LYS A 365 -9.18 -8.59 6.41
N PRO A 366 -7.88 -8.27 6.61
CA PRO A 366 -7.47 -6.95 7.05
C PRO A 366 -7.96 -5.87 6.07
N CYS A 367 -8.97 -5.11 6.48
CA CYS A 367 -9.61 -4.09 5.65
C CYS A 367 -9.98 -2.88 6.49
N VAL A 368 -9.68 -1.69 6.01
CA VAL A 368 -10.17 -0.44 6.59
C VAL A 368 -10.94 0.35 5.52
N ILE A 369 -12.11 0.85 5.89
CA ILE A 369 -12.94 1.72 5.04
C ILE A 369 -12.89 3.12 5.63
N VAL A 370 -12.41 4.07 4.84
CA VAL A 370 -12.18 5.44 5.28
C VAL A 370 -12.90 6.46 4.39
N HIS A 371 -13.23 7.60 4.96
CA HIS A 371 -13.68 8.75 4.19
C HIS A 371 -12.48 9.41 3.51
N ALA A 372 -12.44 9.30 2.20
CA ALA A 372 -11.44 9.94 1.37
C ALA A 372 -12.02 10.20 -0.03
N PRO A 373 -12.28 11.47 -0.41
CA PRO A 373 -12.76 11.78 -1.74
C PRO A 373 -11.82 11.24 -2.81
N VAL A 374 -12.40 10.54 -3.78
CA VAL A 374 -11.69 9.98 -4.93
C VAL A 374 -11.46 11.10 -5.96
N CYS A 375 -10.39 11.03 -6.73
CA CYS A 375 -9.89 12.10 -7.59
C CYS A 375 -10.83 12.53 -8.75
N ARG A 376 -11.95 11.83 -8.94
CA ARG A 376 -13.00 12.20 -9.91
C ARG A 376 -14.38 12.09 -9.25
N PRO A 377 -15.26 13.10 -9.40
CA PRO A 377 -16.57 13.10 -8.70
C PRO A 377 -17.48 11.92 -9.03
N GLY A 378 -17.38 11.35 -10.23
CA GLY A 378 -18.17 10.18 -10.63
C GLY A 378 -17.69 8.85 -10.06
N TRP A 379 -16.53 8.81 -9.42
CA TRP A 379 -16.00 7.62 -8.75
C TRP A 379 -16.40 7.67 -7.27
N LEU A 380 -17.38 6.86 -6.91
CA LEU A 380 -17.94 6.85 -5.55
C LEU A 380 -17.06 6.08 -4.57
N ILE A 381 -16.28 5.13 -5.09
CA ILE A 381 -15.42 4.24 -4.32
C ILE A 381 -14.13 3.95 -5.08
N GLU A 382 -13.05 3.79 -4.34
CA GLU A 382 -11.76 3.31 -4.82
C GLU A 382 -11.16 2.36 -3.79
N MET A 383 -10.40 1.36 -4.19
CA MET A 383 -9.60 0.56 -3.28
C MET A 383 -8.19 0.35 -3.79
N GLU A 384 -7.28 0.18 -2.86
CA GLU A 384 -5.95 -0.36 -3.07
C GLU A 384 -5.74 -1.60 -2.21
N CYS A 385 -4.82 -2.44 -2.61
CA CYS A 385 -4.43 -3.60 -1.81
C CYS A 385 -3.00 -4.03 -2.09
N MET A 386 -2.46 -4.83 -1.18
CA MET A 386 -1.22 -5.56 -1.39
C MET A 386 -1.50 -7.05 -1.26
N ALA A 387 -0.94 -7.85 -2.17
CA ALA A 387 -0.98 -9.30 -2.08
C ALA A 387 0.44 -9.88 -1.89
N VAL A 388 0.52 -10.98 -1.14
CA VAL A 388 1.74 -11.75 -0.92
C VAL A 388 1.44 -13.20 -1.22
N LYS A 389 2.13 -13.78 -2.21
CA LYS A 389 1.92 -15.15 -2.66
C LYS A 389 3.21 -15.96 -2.57
N ALA A 390 3.13 -17.19 -2.07
CA ALA A 390 4.23 -18.13 -2.12
C ALA A 390 4.44 -18.63 -3.56
N VAL A 391 5.68 -18.58 -4.02
CA VAL A 391 6.10 -19.06 -5.34
C VAL A 391 7.39 -19.86 -5.22
N CYS A 392 7.77 -20.56 -6.29
CA CYS A 392 9.07 -21.21 -6.40
C CYS A 392 9.72 -20.77 -7.72
N LEU A 393 10.60 -19.78 -7.65
CA LEU A 393 11.30 -19.17 -8.78
C LEU A 393 12.81 -19.25 -8.55
N PRO A 394 13.45 -20.43 -8.77
CA PRO A 394 14.83 -20.69 -8.35
C PRO A 394 15.88 -19.79 -9.02
N ASN A 395 15.52 -19.11 -10.12
CA ASN A 395 16.42 -18.17 -10.82
C ASN A 395 16.32 -16.74 -10.26
N MET A 396 15.38 -16.47 -9.35
CA MET A 396 15.25 -15.18 -8.69
C MET A 396 16.04 -15.16 -7.37
N PRO A 397 16.46 -13.99 -6.90
CA PRO A 397 17.04 -13.86 -5.57
C PRO A 397 16.05 -14.23 -4.47
N GLN A 398 16.56 -14.82 -3.40
CA GLN A 398 15.76 -15.10 -2.20
C GLN A 398 15.33 -13.79 -1.52
N PHE A 399 14.06 -13.73 -1.06
CA PHE A 399 13.56 -12.60 -0.26
C PHE A 399 14.25 -12.53 1.09
#